data_ead3a2e25ae6048cb22377186fb64c5c
#
_entry.id   ead3a2e25ae6048cb22377186fb64c5c
#
_cell.length_a   1.000
_cell.length_b   1.000
_cell.length_c   1.000
_cell.angle_alpha   90.00
_cell.angle_beta   90.00
_cell.angle_gamma   90.00
#
_symmetry.space_group_name_H-M   'P 1'
#
loop_
_entity.id
_entity.type
_entity.pdbx_description
1 polymer ?
#
loop_
_entity_poly.entity_id
_entity_poly.type
_entity_poly.pdbx_seq_one_letter_code
_entity_poly.pdbx_strand_id
1 'polypeptide(L)'
;MEQGGWNLFAFVGNKIFNQADILGLWPWSQKQPNPPTLTIETKKCPDKNTISVVVRRSNEITVDADGSPRAYHPKNIGLDDNRNGGIGKDNYGIVSPDVIQGKNDPAPGYYVSVTALFDPRKKKTDPRRYVNSEVIPYLVFNKEDRKKGAKAGDYATITKKMPNGDLLIIHAILADYNPYSKGEGSMKLVKELGGNPDPRRGGVKCKEGFTIYVYPGTAEKFDSDKVSHETIQKKGKEIWDKQHNK
;
A
#
# COMPACT_ATOMS: atom_id res chain seq x y z
N MET A 1 -30.69 18.23 -21.59
CA MET A 1 -29.61 17.25 -21.42
C MET A 1 -28.89 17.63 -20.13
N GLU A 2 -29.30 17.01 -19.01
CA GLU A 2 -28.72 17.24 -17.70
C GLU A 2 -27.47 16.39 -17.55
N GLN A 3 -26.33 17.04 -17.35
CA GLN A 3 -25.10 16.38 -16.99
C GLN A 3 -25.18 16.01 -15.52
N GLY A 4 -25.37 14.72 -15.23
CA GLY A 4 -25.31 14.18 -13.89
C GLY A 4 -23.90 14.23 -13.33
N GLY A 5 -23.55 15.33 -12.67
CA GLY A 5 -22.35 15.44 -11.86
C GLY A 5 -22.42 14.47 -10.67
N TRP A 6 -21.44 13.59 -10.54
CA TRP A 6 -21.31 12.65 -9.43
C TRP A 6 -21.13 13.40 -8.12
N ASN A 7 -22.17 13.36 -7.28
CA ASN A 7 -22.16 14.04 -5.99
C ASN A 7 -21.39 13.22 -4.97
N LEU A 8 -20.06 13.41 -4.93
CA LEU A 8 -19.14 12.74 -3.98
C LEU A 8 -19.47 13.09 -2.51
N PHE A 9 -20.37 14.06 -2.29
CA PHE A 9 -20.74 14.56 -0.95
C PHE A 9 -21.85 13.77 -0.26
N ALA A 10 -22.50 12.83 -0.92
CA ALA A 10 -23.58 12.04 -0.34
C ALA A 10 -23.12 11.01 0.71
N PHE A 11 -21.83 10.76 0.85
CA PHE A 11 -21.27 9.77 1.78
C PHE A 11 -20.68 10.35 3.07
N VAL A 12 -20.63 11.65 3.20
CA VAL A 12 -20.15 12.31 4.45
C VAL A 12 -21.40 12.81 5.17
N GLY A 13 -21.83 12.07 6.20
CA GLY A 13 -22.97 12.48 7.02
C GLY A 13 -22.87 13.93 7.44
N ASN A 14 -23.86 14.73 7.08
CA ASN A 14 -24.22 16.13 7.38
C ASN A 14 -23.33 16.94 8.34
N LYS A 15 -22.02 17.05 8.07
CA LYS A 15 -21.21 18.16 8.60
C LYS A 15 -20.53 18.84 7.41
N ILE A 16 -21.24 19.78 6.85
CA ILE A 16 -20.73 20.75 5.89
C ILE A 16 -19.68 21.60 6.63
N PHE A 17 -18.41 21.43 6.29
CA PHE A 17 -17.41 22.44 6.59
C PHE A 17 -17.59 23.57 5.56
N ASN A 18 -18.53 24.46 5.86
CA ASN A 18 -18.60 25.75 5.21
C ASN A 18 -17.52 26.65 5.80
N GLN A 19 -16.36 26.65 5.16
CA GLN A 19 -15.47 27.83 5.12
C GLN A 19 -14.47 27.63 3.98
N ALA A 20 -14.89 28.01 2.77
CA ALA A 20 -13.95 28.42 1.75
C ALA A 20 -13.46 29.80 2.16
N ASP A 21 -12.14 29.98 2.30
CA ASP A 21 -11.55 31.31 2.40
C ASP A 21 -11.68 32.01 1.05
N ILE A 22 -12.76 32.79 0.92
CA ILE A 22 -13.09 33.54 -0.31
C ILE A 22 -12.23 34.79 -0.45
N LEU A 23 -11.42 35.18 0.56
CA LEU A 23 -10.76 36.47 0.61
C LEU A 23 -9.23 36.42 0.68
N GLY A 24 -8.59 35.24 0.73
CA GLY A 24 -7.11 35.13 0.65
C GLY A 24 -6.34 35.89 1.76
N LEU A 25 -6.94 36.12 2.93
CA LEU A 25 -6.40 36.98 3.98
C LEU A 25 -5.69 36.25 5.13
N TRP A 26 -5.24 35.00 4.94
CA TRP A 26 -4.47 34.32 5.96
C TRP A 26 -2.97 34.64 5.87
N PRO A 27 -2.32 35.02 6.98
CA PRO A 27 -0.88 35.29 6.99
C PRO A 27 -0.07 34.03 6.73
N TRP A 28 0.92 34.11 5.86
CA TRP A 28 1.82 33.04 5.38
C TRP A 28 2.74 32.41 6.44
N SER A 29 2.57 32.66 7.73
CA SER A 29 3.53 32.29 8.77
C SER A 29 3.08 31.12 9.68
N GLN A 30 1.92 30.55 9.50
CA GLN A 30 1.53 29.38 10.29
C GLN A 30 1.78 28.10 9.50
N LYS A 31 2.62 27.22 10.06
CA LYS A 31 2.81 25.83 9.64
C LYS A 31 1.43 25.21 9.42
N GLN A 32 1.06 24.95 8.16
CA GLN A 32 -0.19 24.28 7.83
C GLN A 32 -0.24 22.97 8.63
N PRO A 33 -1.27 22.71 9.43
CA PRO A 33 -1.44 21.43 10.06
C PRO A 33 -1.53 20.37 8.95
N ASN A 34 -0.83 19.24 9.10
CA ASN A 34 -0.96 18.12 8.20
C ASN A 34 -2.45 17.83 7.99
N PRO A 35 -2.89 17.68 6.73
CA PRO A 35 -4.31 17.40 6.49
C PRO A 35 -4.71 16.18 7.32
N PRO A 36 -5.83 16.24 8.03
CA PRO A 36 -6.26 15.15 8.90
C PRO A 36 -6.41 13.89 8.06
N THR A 37 -5.87 12.79 8.55
CA THR A 37 -6.12 11.46 7.96
C THR A 37 -7.63 11.20 8.08
N LEU A 38 -8.38 11.42 7.01
CA LEU A 38 -9.81 11.18 7.00
C LEU A 38 -10.04 9.66 6.91
N THR A 39 -10.49 9.08 7.99
CA THR A 39 -10.93 7.69 8.01
C THR A 39 -12.44 7.67 7.90
N ILE A 40 -12.98 7.13 6.83
CA ILE A 40 -14.42 6.94 6.64
C ILE A 40 -14.74 5.48 6.96
N GLU A 41 -15.53 5.27 8.01
CA GLU A 41 -16.11 3.96 8.30
C GLU A 41 -17.45 3.85 7.58
N THR A 42 -17.58 2.92 6.63
CA THR A 42 -18.90 2.57 6.12
C THR A 42 -19.59 1.63 7.08
N LYS A 43 -20.75 2.03 7.62
CA LYS A 43 -21.60 1.13 8.41
C LYS A 43 -21.98 -0.07 7.54
N LYS A 44 -21.81 -1.26 8.10
CA LYS A 44 -22.20 -2.54 7.51
C LYS A 44 -23.68 -2.51 7.13
N CYS A 45 -24.03 -2.47 5.87
CA CYS A 45 -25.37 -2.84 5.43
C CYS A 45 -25.53 -4.36 5.61
N PRO A 46 -26.71 -4.86 6.04
CA PRO A 46 -26.89 -6.28 6.38
C PRO A 46 -26.91 -7.23 5.19
N ASP A 47 -26.62 -6.76 3.99
CA ASP A 47 -26.60 -7.58 2.80
C ASP A 47 -25.31 -8.42 2.73
N LYS A 48 -25.45 -9.74 2.62
CA LYS A 48 -24.34 -10.71 2.65
C LYS A 48 -23.25 -10.51 1.58
N ASN A 49 -23.41 -9.55 0.67
CA ASN A 49 -22.51 -9.23 -0.42
C ASN A 49 -21.75 -7.90 -0.27
N THR A 50 -21.90 -7.19 0.85
CA THR A 50 -21.22 -5.89 1.02
C THR A 50 -19.83 -6.10 1.61
N ILE A 51 -18.80 -5.78 0.83
CA ILE A 51 -17.40 -5.76 1.28
C ILE A 51 -17.21 -4.50 2.15
N SER A 52 -16.64 -4.67 3.35
CA SER A 52 -16.23 -3.54 4.18
C SER A 52 -15.09 -2.77 3.48
N VAL A 53 -15.13 -1.44 3.56
CA VAL A 53 -14.09 -0.59 2.96
C VAL A 53 -13.51 0.34 4.03
N VAL A 54 -12.20 0.34 4.18
CA VAL A 54 -11.47 1.31 4.99
C VAL A 54 -10.84 2.33 4.04
N VAL A 55 -11.18 3.60 4.21
CA VAL A 55 -10.64 4.66 3.36
C VAL A 55 -9.70 5.54 4.16
N ARG A 56 -8.50 5.78 3.63
CA ARG A 56 -7.53 6.73 4.18
C ARG A 56 -6.88 7.57 3.09
N ARG A 57 -6.28 8.68 3.47
CA ARG A 57 -5.54 9.56 2.55
C ARG A 57 -4.07 9.65 2.95
N SER A 58 -3.21 9.82 1.96
CA SER A 58 -1.80 10.13 2.15
C SER A 58 -1.33 11.07 1.05
N ASN A 59 -0.45 12.00 1.37
CA ASN A 59 0.19 12.87 0.36
C ASN A 59 1.47 12.26 -0.20
N GLU A 60 1.91 11.14 0.37
CA GLU A 60 3.13 10.45 -0.02
C GLU A 60 2.97 8.94 0.11
N ILE A 61 3.55 8.21 -0.84
CA ILE A 61 3.78 6.77 -0.73
C ILE A 61 5.30 6.57 -0.78
N THR A 62 5.88 6.14 0.33
CA THR A 62 7.29 5.75 0.44
C THR A 62 7.51 4.35 -0.11
N VAL A 63 8.76 4.01 -0.40
CA VAL A 63 9.10 2.71 -1.00
C VAL A 63 9.44 1.72 0.09
N ASP A 64 8.83 0.54 -0.01
CA ASP A 64 9.16 -0.64 0.77
C ASP A 64 9.84 -1.67 -0.14
N ALA A 65 11.05 -2.12 0.23
CA ALA A 65 11.80 -3.14 -0.50
C ALA A 65 11.58 -4.56 0.04
N ASP A 66 10.87 -4.71 1.16
CA ASP A 66 10.73 -5.99 1.85
C ASP A 66 10.14 -7.07 0.93
N GLY A 67 10.66 -8.30 1.10
CA GLY A 67 10.35 -9.43 0.24
C GLY A 67 11.07 -9.45 -1.11
N SER A 68 11.72 -8.37 -1.56
CA SER A 68 12.62 -8.45 -2.71
C SER A 68 13.82 -9.35 -2.37
N PRO A 69 14.19 -10.28 -3.26
CA PRO A 69 15.41 -11.07 -3.07
C PRO A 69 16.67 -10.22 -2.96
N ARG A 70 16.65 -9.00 -3.50
CA ARG A 70 17.80 -8.07 -3.49
C ARG A 70 17.67 -6.94 -2.49
N ALA A 71 16.69 -6.98 -1.59
CA ALA A 71 16.43 -5.89 -0.64
C ALA A 71 17.68 -5.56 0.20
N TYR A 72 18.22 -6.54 0.88
CA TYR A 72 19.29 -6.34 1.88
C TYR A 72 20.50 -7.24 1.63
N HIS A 73 21.68 -6.69 1.87
CA HIS A 73 22.95 -7.41 1.67
C HIS A 73 23.89 -7.20 2.87
N PRO A 74 24.71 -8.19 3.30
CA PRO A 74 25.61 -8.06 4.44
C PRO A 74 26.55 -6.84 4.35
N LYS A 75 26.96 -6.47 3.15
CA LYS A 75 27.82 -5.29 2.89
C LYS A 75 27.02 -3.99 2.65
N ASN A 76 25.72 -3.96 2.93
CA ASN A 76 24.83 -2.83 2.68
C ASN A 76 24.82 -2.31 1.22
N ILE A 77 24.98 -3.20 0.25
CA ILE A 77 24.92 -2.92 -1.20
C ILE A 77 23.61 -3.39 -1.83
N GLY A 78 22.64 -3.78 -1.00
CA GLY A 78 21.29 -4.15 -1.43
C GLY A 78 20.51 -2.96 -2.00
N LEU A 79 19.31 -3.22 -2.50
CA LEU A 79 18.40 -2.19 -3.00
C LEU A 79 18.07 -1.18 -1.91
N ASP A 80 17.88 -1.65 -0.69
CA ASP A 80 17.61 -0.78 0.46
C ASP A 80 18.77 -0.75 1.47
N ASP A 81 18.72 0.24 2.35
CA ASP A 81 19.66 0.36 3.47
C ASP A 81 19.31 -0.67 4.57
N ASN A 82 20.32 -1.36 5.06
CA ASN A 82 20.14 -2.38 6.09
C ASN A 82 19.44 -1.85 7.37
N ARG A 83 19.54 -0.55 7.65
CA ARG A 83 18.83 0.09 8.76
C ARG A 83 17.31 0.06 8.59
N ASN A 84 16.81 0.15 7.35
CA ASN A 84 15.39 0.10 7.06
C ASN A 84 14.79 -1.29 7.33
N GLY A 85 15.56 -2.36 7.15
CA GLY A 85 15.21 -3.73 7.54
C GLY A 85 15.51 -4.04 9.01
N GLY A 86 15.96 -3.06 9.81
CA GLY A 86 16.32 -3.26 11.22
C GLY A 86 17.52 -4.17 11.42
N ILE A 87 18.36 -4.37 10.40
CA ILE A 87 19.46 -5.33 10.42
C ILE A 87 20.54 -4.87 11.42
N GLY A 88 20.95 -5.80 12.29
CA GLY A 88 21.87 -5.51 13.39
C GLY A 88 21.17 -5.01 14.66
N LYS A 89 19.83 -4.84 14.63
CA LYS A 89 19.02 -4.45 15.79
C LYS A 89 17.90 -5.47 16.02
N ASP A 90 16.78 -5.29 15.36
CA ASP A 90 15.59 -6.14 15.54
C ASP A 90 15.43 -7.15 14.38
N ASN A 91 16.15 -6.94 13.29
CA ASN A 91 16.20 -7.78 12.07
C ASN A 91 14.81 -8.08 11.47
N TYR A 92 13.85 -7.15 11.58
CA TYR A 92 12.46 -7.39 11.18
C TYR A 92 12.28 -7.54 9.67
N GLY A 93 13.16 -6.98 8.84
CA GLY A 93 13.13 -7.06 7.37
C GLY A 93 13.79 -8.32 6.79
N ILE A 94 14.38 -9.19 7.63
CA ILE A 94 15.05 -10.43 7.19
C ILE A 94 14.68 -11.62 8.08
N VAL A 95 14.88 -12.82 7.56
CA VAL A 95 14.69 -14.06 8.35
C VAL A 95 15.64 -14.13 9.55
N SER A 96 16.92 -13.92 9.30
CA SER A 96 18.01 -13.91 10.30
C SER A 96 19.28 -13.42 9.62
N PRO A 97 20.22 -12.78 10.34
CA PRO A 97 21.55 -12.41 9.82
C PRO A 97 22.38 -13.61 9.32
N ASP A 98 22.11 -14.81 9.82
CA ASP A 98 22.82 -16.03 9.43
C ASP A 98 22.23 -16.71 8.20
N VAL A 99 21.06 -16.21 7.69
CA VAL A 99 20.37 -16.79 6.56
C VAL A 99 20.65 -15.98 5.30
N ILE A 100 21.59 -16.47 4.51
CA ILE A 100 22.01 -15.91 3.23
C ILE A 100 21.49 -16.78 2.08
N GLN A 101 21.02 -16.14 1.03
CA GLN A 101 20.57 -16.83 -0.19
C GLN A 101 21.74 -17.61 -0.83
N GLY A 102 21.47 -18.86 -1.15
CA GLY A 102 22.43 -19.80 -1.75
C GLY A 102 22.53 -19.66 -3.27
N LYS A 103 23.40 -20.46 -3.88
CA LYS A 103 23.70 -20.42 -5.33
C LYS A 103 22.47 -20.53 -6.25
N ASN A 104 21.45 -21.27 -5.83
CA ASN A 104 20.23 -21.53 -6.62
C ASN A 104 19.07 -20.59 -6.29
N ASP A 105 19.28 -19.62 -5.39
CA ASP A 105 18.30 -18.63 -5.03
C ASP A 105 18.35 -17.42 -5.97
N PRO A 106 17.29 -16.60 -6.01
CA PRO A 106 17.20 -15.45 -6.92
C PRO A 106 18.31 -14.41 -6.80
N ALA A 107 18.90 -14.27 -5.59
CA ALA A 107 19.98 -13.30 -5.33
C ALA A 107 21.04 -13.89 -4.38
N PRO A 108 21.95 -14.74 -4.87
CA PRO A 108 22.98 -15.35 -4.05
C PRO A 108 23.80 -14.31 -3.30
N GLY A 109 24.04 -14.54 -2.00
CA GLY A 109 24.82 -13.63 -1.15
C GLY A 109 24.00 -12.54 -0.45
N TYR A 110 22.73 -12.35 -0.79
CA TYR A 110 21.81 -11.44 -0.12
C TYR A 110 21.10 -12.11 1.06
N TYR A 111 20.62 -11.31 1.99
CA TYR A 111 19.72 -11.80 3.05
C TYR A 111 18.40 -12.30 2.44
N VAL A 112 17.72 -13.19 3.14
CA VAL A 112 16.32 -13.53 2.81
C VAL A 112 15.41 -12.47 3.43
N SER A 113 14.92 -11.53 2.64
CA SER A 113 13.99 -10.49 3.07
C SER A 113 12.59 -11.05 3.24
N VAL A 114 11.84 -10.53 4.21
CA VAL A 114 10.53 -11.05 4.62
C VAL A 114 9.42 -10.03 4.40
N THR A 115 8.18 -10.51 4.28
CA THR A 115 6.95 -9.71 4.32
C THR A 115 5.95 -10.37 5.26
N ALA A 116 4.99 -9.61 5.77
CA ALA A 116 3.92 -10.12 6.62
C ALA A 116 3.04 -11.16 5.89
N LEU A 117 2.84 -11.01 4.57
CA LEU A 117 2.21 -12.01 3.72
C LEU A 117 3.26 -12.95 3.16
N PHE A 118 3.03 -14.25 3.31
CA PHE A 118 3.96 -15.27 2.85
C PHE A 118 3.25 -16.57 2.43
N ASP A 119 3.91 -17.35 1.60
CA ASP A 119 3.45 -18.69 1.21
C ASP A 119 3.82 -19.73 2.28
N PRO A 120 2.85 -20.27 3.01
CA PRO A 120 3.13 -21.22 4.10
C PRO A 120 3.68 -22.56 3.63
N ARG A 121 3.59 -22.87 2.33
CA ARG A 121 4.09 -24.13 1.74
C ARG A 121 5.60 -24.13 1.57
N LYS A 122 6.22 -22.95 1.51
CA LYS A 122 7.68 -22.79 1.34
C LYS A 122 8.38 -22.63 2.69
N LYS A 123 9.64 -23.02 2.75
CA LYS A 123 10.47 -22.85 3.96
C LYS A 123 10.70 -21.36 4.26
N LYS A 124 10.87 -21.01 5.53
CA LYS A 124 11.18 -19.64 5.94
C LYS A 124 12.44 -19.07 5.27
N THR A 125 13.40 -19.95 4.98
CA THR A 125 14.67 -19.60 4.34
C THR A 125 14.61 -19.51 2.82
N ASP A 126 13.46 -19.82 2.20
CA ASP A 126 13.27 -19.68 0.75
C ASP A 126 12.81 -18.26 0.44
N PRO A 127 13.57 -17.44 -0.30
CA PRO A 127 13.18 -16.08 -0.66
C PRO A 127 11.90 -16.02 -1.49
N ARG A 128 11.55 -17.09 -2.22
CA ARG A 128 10.31 -17.19 -3.00
C ARG A 128 9.06 -17.34 -2.14
N ARG A 129 9.23 -17.52 -0.84
CA ARG A 129 8.13 -17.55 0.12
C ARG A 129 7.43 -16.21 0.24
N TYR A 130 8.16 -15.11 0.09
CA TYR A 130 7.73 -13.75 0.41
C TYR A 130 7.27 -12.98 -0.83
N VAL A 131 6.54 -11.88 -0.61
CA VAL A 131 5.98 -11.06 -1.70
C VAL A 131 7.08 -10.17 -2.27
N ASN A 132 7.51 -10.44 -3.49
CA ASN A 132 8.59 -9.68 -4.12
C ASN A 132 8.17 -8.24 -4.46
N SER A 133 8.72 -7.27 -3.76
CA SER A 133 8.47 -5.83 -3.92
C SER A 133 8.75 -5.29 -5.33
N GLU A 134 9.69 -5.90 -6.06
CA GLU A 134 10.09 -5.44 -7.39
C GLU A 134 9.03 -5.71 -8.46
N VAL A 135 8.18 -6.73 -8.27
CA VAL A 135 7.26 -7.22 -9.30
C VAL A 135 5.79 -7.24 -8.89
N ILE A 136 5.51 -7.25 -7.59
CA ILE A 136 4.15 -7.31 -7.06
C ILE A 136 3.76 -5.96 -6.47
N PRO A 137 2.65 -5.34 -6.95
CA PRO A 137 2.11 -4.14 -6.32
C PRO A 137 1.48 -4.51 -4.97
N TYR A 138 2.09 -4.05 -3.89
CA TYR A 138 1.53 -4.21 -2.55
C TYR A 138 1.57 -2.90 -1.76
N LEU A 139 0.69 -2.82 -0.78
CA LEU A 139 0.60 -1.74 0.19
C LEU A 139 0.97 -2.27 1.56
N VAL A 140 1.70 -1.47 2.33
CA VAL A 140 1.97 -1.71 3.75
C VAL A 140 0.77 -1.23 4.56
N PHE A 141 0.16 -2.14 5.33
CA PHE A 141 -0.97 -1.77 6.19
C PHE A 141 -0.52 -1.41 7.60
N ASN A 142 -1.29 -0.55 8.25
CA ASN A 142 -0.93 0.00 9.53
C ASN A 142 -1.85 -0.49 10.67
N LYS A 143 -1.60 0.03 11.87
CA LYS A 143 -2.38 -0.31 13.07
C LYS A 143 -3.87 0.03 12.93
N GLU A 144 -4.21 1.13 12.27
CA GLU A 144 -5.60 1.54 12.10
C GLU A 144 -6.35 0.67 11.08
N ASP A 145 -5.67 0.30 9.98
CA ASP A 145 -6.21 -0.68 9.03
C ASP A 145 -6.50 -2.00 9.74
N ARG A 146 -5.55 -2.48 10.56
CA ARG A 146 -5.67 -3.73 11.34
C ARG A 146 -6.82 -3.68 12.36
N LYS A 147 -7.00 -2.57 13.07
CA LYS A 147 -8.13 -2.39 14.00
C LYS A 147 -9.48 -2.48 13.30
N LYS A 148 -9.54 -2.16 12.00
CA LYS A 148 -10.73 -2.25 11.16
C LYS A 148 -10.87 -3.58 10.42
N GLY A 149 -10.09 -4.57 10.81
CA GLY A 149 -10.18 -5.94 10.34
C GLY A 149 -9.30 -6.26 9.13
N ALA A 150 -8.48 -5.32 8.65
CA ALA A 150 -7.54 -5.59 7.58
C ALA A 150 -6.43 -6.55 8.01
N LYS A 151 -6.03 -7.42 7.11
CA LYS A 151 -4.97 -8.41 7.30
C LYS A 151 -4.15 -8.60 6.03
N ALA A 152 -2.99 -9.20 6.16
CA ALA A 152 -2.16 -9.57 5.02
C ALA A 152 -2.95 -10.45 4.03
N GLY A 153 -2.83 -10.14 2.74
CA GLY A 153 -3.58 -10.77 1.66
C GLY A 153 -4.87 -10.06 1.26
N ASP A 154 -5.40 -9.14 2.06
CA ASP A 154 -6.54 -8.32 1.65
C ASP A 154 -6.17 -7.43 0.48
N TYR A 155 -7.14 -7.16 -0.40
CA TYR A 155 -6.95 -6.26 -1.53
C TYR A 155 -7.05 -4.80 -1.10
N ALA A 156 -6.40 -3.94 -1.88
CA ALA A 156 -6.48 -2.49 -1.75
C ALA A 156 -6.52 -1.83 -3.14
N THR A 157 -7.07 -0.63 -3.20
CA THR A 157 -7.01 0.23 -4.39
C THR A 157 -6.47 1.58 -4.00
N ILE A 158 -5.51 2.07 -4.75
CA ILE A 158 -4.95 3.40 -4.60
C ILE A 158 -5.38 4.24 -5.79
N THR A 159 -5.94 5.42 -5.50
CA THR A 159 -6.35 6.37 -6.54
C THR A 159 -5.59 7.68 -6.41
N LYS A 160 -5.30 8.29 -7.57
CA LYS A 160 -4.65 9.59 -7.69
C LYS A 160 -5.31 10.38 -8.80
N LYS A 161 -5.68 11.63 -8.53
CA LYS A 161 -6.15 12.54 -9.57
C LYS A 161 -4.97 13.00 -10.42
N MET A 162 -5.10 12.84 -11.74
CA MET A 162 -4.09 13.25 -12.71
C MET A 162 -4.29 14.74 -13.11
N PRO A 163 -3.25 15.42 -13.62
CA PRO A 163 -3.36 16.84 -14.02
C PRO A 163 -4.42 17.11 -15.09
N ASN A 164 -4.70 16.14 -15.95
CA ASN A 164 -5.74 16.21 -16.98
C ASN A 164 -7.17 15.96 -16.45
N GLY A 165 -7.31 15.74 -15.13
CA GLY A 165 -8.59 15.46 -14.48
C GLY A 165 -8.95 13.99 -14.35
N ASP A 166 -8.27 13.10 -15.06
CA ASP A 166 -8.50 11.65 -15.00
C ASP A 166 -8.13 11.08 -13.63
N LEU A 167 -8.68 9.92 -13.31
CA LEU A 167 -8.36 9.18 -12.10
C LEU A 167 -7.45 8.00 -12.44
N LEU A 168 -6.21 8.03 -11.98
CA LEU A 168 -5.34 6.86 -11.98
C LEU A 168 -5.82 5.90 -10.88
N ILE A 169 -6.04 4.64 -11.23
CA ILE A 169 -6.49 3.59 -10.32
C ILE A 169 -5.50 2.43 -10.40
N ILE A 170 -4.89 2.07 -9.27
CA ILE A 170 -3.96 0.95 -9.16
C ILE A 170 -4.46 0.02 -8.07
N HIS A 171 -4.51 -1.28 -8.37
CA HIS A 171 -4.88 -2.30 -7.40
C HIS A 171 -3.64 -2.95 -6.80
N ALA A 172 -3.71 -3.29 -5.52
CA ALA A 172 -2.63 -3.88 -4.75
C ALA A 172 -3.18 -4.92 -3.77
N ILE A 173 -2.28 -5.67 -3.13
CA ILE A 173 -2.59 -6.49 -1.97
C ILE A 173 -1.91 -5.90 -0.74
N LEU A 174 -2.41 -6.17 0.46
CA LEU A 174 -1.70 -5.88 1.70
C LEU A 174 -0.66 -6.97 1.92
N ALA A 175 0.63 -6.64 1.83
CA ALA A 175 1.67 -7.65 1.96
C ALA A 175 2.61 -7.44 3.13
N ASP A 176 2.76 -6.20 3.61
CA ASP A 176 3.60 -5.97 4.76
C ASP A 176 2.93 -5.08 5.81
N TYR A 177 3.47 -5.08 7.03
CA TYR A 177 2.89 -4.41 8.18
C TYR A 177 3.87 -3.48 8.86
N ASN A 178 3.54 -2.21 8.88
CA ASN A 178 4.22 -1.20 9.70
C ASN A 178 3.17 -0.40 10.49
N PRO A 179 3.14 -0.52 11.83
CA PRO A 179 2.09 0.11 12.66
C PRO A 179 2.01 1.63 12.51
N TYR A 180 3.08 2.26 12.05
CA TYR A 180 3.21 3.71 11.92
C TYR A 180 3.15 4.21 10.48
N SER A 181 3.02 3.31 9.49
CA SER A 181 2.95 3.69 8.08
C SER A 181 1.78 4.64 7.81
N LYS A 182 2.06 5.77 7.18
CA LYS A 182 1.06 6.71 6.68
C LYS A 182 0.73 6.46 5.21
N GLY A 183 1.69 5.96 4.45
CA GLY A 183 1.60 5.57 3.07
C GLY A 183 2.94 4.95 2.67
N GLU A 184 2.94 3.65 2.41
CA GLU A 184 4.13 2.89 2.09
C GLU A 184 3.72 1.72 1.21
N GLY A 185 4.53 1.40 0.21
CA GLY A 185 4.20 0.32 -0.71
C GLY A 185 5.40 -0.16 -1.51
N SER A 186 5.21 -1.27 -2.18
CA SER A 186 6.26 -1.92 -2.95
C SER A 186 6.91 -1.00 -4.01
N MET A 187 8.11 -1.34 -4.41
CA MET A 187 8.81 -0.72 -5.55
C MET A 187 7.92 -0.72 -6.80
N LYS A 188 7.22 -1.84 -7.05
CA LYS A 188 6.29 -1.98 -8.16
C LYS A 188 5.12 -1.00 -8.07
N LEU A 189 4.48 -0.88 -6.90
CA LEU A 189 3.37 0.05 -6.67
C LEU A 189 3.80 1.50 -6.88
N VAL A 190 4.93 1.91 -6.29
CA VAL A 190 5.44 3.28 -6.42
C VAL A 190 5.74 3.63 -7.88
N LYS A 191 6.34 2.69 -8.63
CA LYS A 191 6.58 2.86 -10.07
C LYS A 191 5.28 3.07 -10.86
N GLU A 192 4.24 2.33 -10.58
CA GLU A 192 2.93 2.46 -11.25
C GLU A 192 2.22 3.77 -10.91
N LEU A 193 2.41 4.28 -9.70
CA LEU A 193 1.93 5.60 -9.30
C LEU A 193 2.72 6.77 -9.93
N GLY A 194 3.74 6.45 -10.76
CA GLY A 194 4.59 7.43 -11.44
C GLY A 194 5.70 7.99 -10.56
N GLY A 195 6.07 7.30 -9.47
CA GLY A 195 7.14 7.67 -8.57
C GLY A 195 8.50 7.03 -8.90
N ASN A 196 9.50 7.39 -8.10
CA ASN A 196 10.81 6.76 -8.14
C ASN A 196 10.79 5.51 -7.24
N PRO A 197 10.99 4.30 -7.78
CA PRO A 197 10.94 3.05 -7.03
C PRO A 197 12.20 2.75 -6.20
N ASP A 198 13.18 3.65 -6.12
CA ASP A 198 14.40 3.47 -5.33
C ASP A 198 14.08 3.48 -3.83
N PRO A 199 14.28 2.37 -3.06
CA PRO A 199 13.95 2.34 -1.64
C PRO A 199 14.78 3.31 -0.79
N ARG A 200 15.99 3.66 -1.24
CA ARG A 200 16.88 4.56 -0.49
C ARG A 200 16.54 6.03 -0.65
N ARG A 201 15.92 6.43 -1.78
CA ARG A 201 15.75 7.84 -2.15
C ARG A 201 14.44 8.12 -2.88
N GLY A 202 13.62 7.10 -3.08
CA GLY A 202 12.43 7.16 -3.89
C GLY A 202 11.16 7.45 -3.11
N GLY A 203 10.06 7.17 -3.78
CA GLY A 203 8.70 7.43 -3.35
C GLY A 203 7.94 8.25 -4.37
N VAL A 204 6.70 8.52 -4.06
CA VAL A 204 5.86 9.40 -4.88
C VAL A 204 5.08 10.35 -3.98
N LYS A 205 5.08 11.64 -4.34
CA LYS A 205 4.30 12.70 -3.68
C LYS A 205 3.17 13.16 -4.59
N CYS A 206 2.04 13.48 -3.99
CA CYS A 206 0.90 14.03 -4.70
C CYS A 206 0.30 15.17 -3.87
N LYS A 207 0.20 16.37 -4.45
CA LYS A 207 -0.32 17.55 -3.77
C LYS A 207 -1.78 17.36 -3.36
N GLU A 208 -2.59 16.81 -4.26
CA GLU A 208 -4.00 16.49 -4.00
C GLU A 208 -4.18 15.24 -3.13
N GLY A 209 -3.09 14.50 -2.90
CA GLY A 209 -3.06 13.27 -2.14
C GLY A 209 -3.49 12.04 -2.92
N PHE A 210 -3.19 10.89 -2.33
CA PHE A 210 -3.70 9.57 -2.72
C PHE A 210 -4.90 9.23 -1.85
N THR A 211 -5.93 8.62 -2.43
CA THR A 211 -6.98 7.96 -1.66
C THR A 211 -6.71 6.45 -1.72
N ILE A 212 -6.64 5.84 -0.55
CA ILE A 212 -6.35 4.42 -0.36
C ILE A 212 -7.61 3.75 0.16
N TYR A 213 -8.11 2.76 -0.57
CA TYR A 213 -9.25 1.92 -0.23
C TYR A 213 -8.72 0.54 0.13
N VAL A 214 -8.92 0.12 1.37
CA VAL A 214 -8.59 -1.24 1.83
C VAL A 214 -9.87 -2.03 1.98
N TYR A 215 -9.89 -3.30 1.57
CA TYR A 215 -11.06 -4.17 1.55
C TYR A 215 -10.88 -5.34 2.52
N PRO A 216 -11.15 -5.16 3.83
CA PRO A 216 -11.01 -6.21 4.82
C PRO A 216 -11.89 -7.43 4.50
N GLY A 217 -11.32 -8.61 4.68
CA GLY A 217 -12.00 -9.88 4.42
C GLY A 217 -11.95 -10.37 2.98
N THR A 218 -11.17 -9.71 2.10
CA THR A 218 -10.98 -10.12 0.71
C THR A 218 -9.76 -11.02 0.50
N ALA A 219 -8.96 -11.27 1.54
CA ALA A 219 -7.79 -12.12 1.46
C ALA A 219 -8.14 -13.54 1.03
N GLU A 220 -7.46 -14.01 0.01
CA GLU A 220 -7.47 -15.40 -0.44
C GLU A 220 -6.23 -16.14 0.08
N LYS A 221 -6.20 -17.48 -0.07
CA LYS A 221 -5.01 -18.26 0.27
C LYS A 221 -3.86 -17.82 -0.64
N PHE A 222 -2.81 -17.32 -0.03
CA PHE A 222 -1.65 -16.83 -0.78
C PHE A 222 -0.85 -18.00 -1.37
N ASP A 223 -0.56 -17.89 -2.65
CA ASP A 223 0.24 -18.83 -3.44
C ASP A 223 1.26 -18.03 -4.22
N SER A 224 2.52 -18.04 -3.78
CA SER A 224 3.59 -17.24 -4.37
C SER A 224 3.95 -17.63 -5.81
N ASP A 225 3.55 -18.83 -6.26
CA ASP A 225 3.79 -19.29 -7.62
C ASP A 225 2.70 -18.84 -8.61
N LYS A 226 1.55 -18.37 -8.09
CA LYS A 226 0.39 -17.94 -8.90
C LYS A 226 0.11 -16.45 -8.83
N VAL A 227 0.60 -15.78 -7.78
CA VAL A 227 0.40 -14.33 -7.67
C VAL A 227 1.22 -13.61 -8.74
N SER A 228 0.57 -12.73 -9.47
CA SER A 228 1.21 -11.85 -10.45
C SER A 228 0.57 -10.48 -10.42
N HIS A 229 1.23 -9.51 -11.04
CA HIS A 229 0.67 -8.19 -11.25
C HIS A 229 -0.72 -8.28 -11.90
N GLU A 230 -0.86 -9.05 -12.98
CA GLU A 230 -2.09 -9.18 -13.76
C GLU A 230 -3.24 -9.78 -12.93
N THR A 231 -2.95 -10.82 -12.12
CA THR A 231 -3.96 -11.43 -11.25
C THR A 231 -4.45 -10.45 -10.19
N ILE A 232 -3.56 -9.61 -9.64
CA ILE A 232 -3.91 -8.58 -8.65
C ILE A 232 -4.74 -7.48 -9.31
N GLN A 233 -4.34 -6.97 -10.49
CA GLN A 233 -5.11 -5.93 -11.19
C GLN A 233 -6.51 -6.44 -11.56
N LYS A 234 -6.63 -7.65 -12.08
CA LYS A 234 -7.92 -8.25 -12.42
C LYS A 234 -8.83 -8.36 -11.21
N LYS A 235 -8.36 -8.99 -10.13
CA LYS A 235 -9.16 -9.21 -8.93
C LYS A 235 -9.50 -7.91 -8.21
N GLY A 236 -8.52 -7.02 -8.09
CA GLY A 236 -8.71 -5.69 -7.51
C GLY A 236 -9.78 -4.89 -8.27
N LYS A 237 -9.76 -4.95 -9.61
CA LYS A 237 -10.80 -4.32 -10.45
C LYS A 237 -12.18 -4.92 -10.20
N GLU A 238 -12.30 -6.24 -10.10
CA GLU A 238 -13.59 -6.88 -9.77
C GLU A 238 -14.16 -6.40 -8.42
N ILE A 239 -13.28 -6.22 -7.41
CA ILE A 239 -13.67 -5.71 -6.10
C ILE A 239 -14.07 -4.23 -6.19
N TRP A 240 -13.28 -3.43 -6.89
CA TRP A 240 -13.53 -2.01 -7.11
C TRP A 240 -14.87 -1.76 -7.81
N ASP A 241 -15.11 -2.46 -8.92
CA ASP A 241 -16.33 -2.31 -9.72
C ASP A 241 -17.59 -2.66 -8.90
N LYS A 242 -17.55 -3.72 -8.08
CA LYS A 242 -18.66 -4.08 -7.18
C LYS A 242 -18.98 -3.01 -6.14
N GLN A 243 -18.03 -2.14 -5.80
CA GLN A 243 -18.22 -1.06 -4.81
C GLN A 243 -18.68 0.25 -5.47
N HIS A 244 -18.32 0.51 -6.72
CA HIS A 244 -18.48 1.81 -7.37
C HIS A 244 -19.50 1.82 -8.53
N ASN A 245 -19.93 0.64 -9.03
CA ASN A 245 -20.90 0.50 -10.13
C ASN A 245 -22.29 0.08 -9.64
N LYS A 246 -22.67 0.50 -8.43
CA LYS A 246 -24.05 0.32 -7.91
C LYS A 246 -24.91 1.53 -8.17
#